data_23154b2af3d5dee8c84c2f17fe177a65
#
_entry.id   23154b2af3d5dee8c84c2f17fe177a65
#
_cell.length_a   1.000
_cell.length_b   1.000
_cell.length_c   1.000
_cell.angle_alpha   90.00
_cell.angle_beta   90.00
_cell.angle_gamma   90.00
#
_symmetry.space_group_name_H-M   'P 1'
#
loop_
_entity.id
_entity.type
_entity.pdbx_description
1 polymer ?
#
loop_
_entity_poly.entity_id
_entity_poly.type
_entity_poly.pdbx_seq_one_letter_code
_entity_poly.pdbx_strand_id
1 'polypeptide(L)'
;MADIIEFPKLRVDGPPQSREELQTQLEEFKSEYSNEIAEFLWRNILGELVRSGCDFSDMEKYFPAMLLVLESIRSLHLQSQGIHHNLQDFAKEAISIEELEEFEEKMVDIEDDID
;
A
#
# COMPACT_ATOMS: atom_id res chain seq x y z
N MET A 1 3.12 13.93 -26.70
CA MET A 1 2.90 13.33 -26.56
C MET A 1 2.67 12.92 -25.72
N ALA A 2 2.57 12.69 -25.46
CA ALA A 2 2.15 12.13 -24.76
C ALA A 2 2.51 11.68 -23.81
N ASP A 3 2.82 11.98 -23.27
CA ASP A 3 2.93 11.62 -22.68
C ASP A 3 2.70 11.23 -21.75
N ILE A 4 2.77 11.21 -21.48
CA ILE A 4 2.22 10.23 -21.10
C ILE A 4 2.70 9.62 -19.88
N ILE A 5 1.87 9.36 -19.03
CA ILE A 5 2.16 8.61 -17.90
C ILE A 5 2.50 7.26 -18.32
N GLU A 6 3.71 6.89 -18.15
CA GLU A 6 4.06 5.57 -18.46
C GLU A 6 3.90 4.72 -17.27
N PHE A 7 2.80 4.00 -17.27
CA PHE A 7 2.70 2.89 -16.35
C PHE A 7 3.65 1.82 -16.83
N PRO A 8 4.17 0.98 -15.92
CA PRO A 8 4.92 -0.19 -16.36
C PRO A 8 4.07 -0.99 -17.31
N LYS A 9 4.62 -1.31 -18.43
CA LYS A 9 3.87 -2.05 -19.44
C LYS A 9 4.24 -3.50 -19.42
N LEU A 10 3.26 -4.34 -19.62
CA LEU A 10 3.53 -5.73 -19.86
C LEU A 10 4.21 -5.84 -21.22
N ARG A 11 5.36 -6.45 -21.23
CA ARG A 11 6.05 -6.63 -22.49
C ARG A 11 5.66 -7.92 -23.11
N VAL A 12 5.17 -7.82 -24.29
CA VAL A 12 4.87 -9.00 -25.08
C VAL A 12 5.70 -8.91 -26.31
N ASP A 13 6.91 -9.44 -26.23
CA ASP A 13 7.81 -9.45 -27.37
C ASP A 13 7.70 -10.80 -28.03
N GLY A 14 7.32 -10.84 -29.30
CA GLY A 14 7.25 -12.06 -30.05
C GLY A 14 5.98 -12.85 -29.77
N PRO A 15 6.07 -14.18 -29.87
CA PRO A 15 4.89 -15.04 -29.77
C PRO A 15 4.22 -14.95 -28.41
N PRO A 16 2.96 -15.36 -28.32
CA PRO A 16 2.25 -15.33 -27.06
C PRO A 16 2.99 -16.09 -25.98
N GLN A 17 3.04 -15.47 -24.83
CA GLN A 17 3.67 -16.08 -23.68
C GLN A 17 2.69 -17.04 -23.02
N SER A 18 3.23 -17.90 -22.17
CA SER A 18 2.39 -18.80 -21.40
C SER A 18 1.53 -17.99 -20.44
N ARG A 19 0.46 -18.62 -19.98
CA ARG A 19 -0.42 -17.99 -19.01
C ARG A 19 0.34 -17.65 -17.72
N GLU A 20 1.25 -18.53 -17.33
CA GLU A 20 2.05 -18.31 -16.12
C GLU A 20 2.95 -17.10 -16.26
N GLU A 21 3.57 -16.93 -17.42
CA GLU A 21 4.43 -15.76 -17.64
C GLU A 21 3.64 -14.48 -17.62
N LEU A 22 2.47 -14.46 -18.25
CA LEU A 22 1.61 -13.29 -18.24
C LEU A 22 1.14 -12.96 -16.84
N GLN A 23 0.81 -13.97 -16.06
CA GLN A 23 0.38 -13.76 -14.69
C GLN A 23 1.50 -13.20 -13.83
N THR A 24 2.71 -13.70 -14.00
CA THR A 24 3.88 -13.20 -13.29
C THR A 24 4.13 -11.73 -13.62
N GLN A 25 4.05 -11.39 -14.90
CA GLN A 25 4.23 -10.01 -15.32
C GLN A 25 3.15 -9.09 -14.73
N LEU A 26 1.92 -9.58 -14.69
CA LEU A 26 0.83 -8.81 -14.12
C LEU A 26 1.05 -8.57 -12.61
N GLU A 27 1.51 -9.59 -11.90
CA GLU A 27 1.81 -9.45 -10.48
C GLU A 27 2.95 -8.47 -10.23
N GLU A 28 3.98 -8.51 -11.08
CA GLU A 28 5.07 -7.55 -10.97
C GLU A 28 4.58 -6.12 -11.21
N PHE A 29 3.73 -5.94 -12.21
CA PHE A 29 3.13 -4.65 -12.48
C PHE A 29 2.34 -4.14 -11.28
N LYS A 30 1.50 -4.98 -10.71
CA LYS A 30 0.70 -4.63 -9.55
C LYS A 30 1.56 -4.28 -8.34
N SER A 31 2.65 -5.02 -8.17
CA SER A 31 3.58 -4.78 -7.08
C SER A 31 4.26 -3.42 -7.21
N GLU A 32 4.71 -3.07 -8.41
CA GLU A 32 5.33 -1.78 -8.65
C GLU A 32 4.34 -0.64 -8.48
N TYR A 33 3.13 -0.84 -8.95
CA TYR A 33 2.09 0.16 -8.80
C TYR A 33 1.75 0.39 -7.33
N SER A 34 1.67 -0.70 -6.55
CA SER A 34 1.42 -0.59 -5.12
C SER A 34 2.53 0.17 -4.41
N ASN A 35 3.77 -0.01 -4.86
CA ASN A 35 4.90 0.70 -4.31
C ASN A 35 4.78 2.21 -4.55
N GLU A 36 4.43 2.60 -5.78
CA GLU A 36 4.26 3.99 -6.13
C GLU A 36 3.11 4.64 -5.37
N ILE A 37 1.99 3.94 -5.26
CA ILE A 37 0.84 4.44 -4.52
C ILE A 37 1.19 4.61 -3.04
N ALA A 38 1.90 3.66 -2.47
CA ALA A 38 2.30 3.75 -1.06
C ALA A 38 3.20 4.95 -0.81
N GLU A 39 4.15 5.20 -1.69
CA GLU A 39 5.03 6.36 -1.56
C GLU A 39 4.27 7.67 -1.67
N PHE A 40 3.34 7.75 -2.61
CA PHE A 40 2.53 8.93 -2.78
C PHE A 40 1.69 9.21 -1.53
N LEU A 41 1.02 8.20 -1.04
CA LEU A 41 0.20 8.34 0.16
C LEU A 41 1.03 8.64 1.39
N TRP A 42 2.21 8.03 1.49
CA TRP A 42 3.11 8.28 2.61
C TRP A 42 3.53 9.75 2.67
N ARG A 43 3.84 10.34 1.51
CA ARG A 43 4.20 11.77 1.47
C ARG A 43 3.08 12.63 2.01
N ASN A 44 1.85 12.31 1.67
CA ASN A 44 0.70 13.06 2.15
C ASN A 44 0.49 12.87 3.64
N ILE A 45 0.65 11.64 4.13
CA ILE A 45 0.54 11.35 5.56
C ILE A 45 1.62 12.10 6.33
N LEU A 46 2.84 12.06 5.83
CA LEU A 46 3.96 12.74 6.49
C LEU A 46 3.69 14.24 6.57
N GLY A 47 3.20 14.83 5.49
CA GLY A 47 2.86 16.25 5.48
C GLY A 47 1.81 16.60 6.51
N GLU A 48 0.79 15.75 6.66
CA GLU A 48 -0.25 15.97 7.64
C GLU A 48 0.27 15.81 9.07
N LEU A 49 1.16 14.85 9.29
CA LEU A 49 1.77 14.67 10.60
C LEU A 49 2.58 15.90 11.01
N VAL A 50 3.35 16.44 10.07
CA VAL A 50 4.13 17.65 10.33
C VAL A 50 3.19 18.82 10.65
N ARG A 51 2.12 18.97 9.90
CA ARG A 51 1.15 20.04 10.15
C ARG A 51 0.47 19.89 11.51
N SER A 52 0.33 18.66 11.98
CA SER A 52 -0.28 18.41 13.30
C SER A 52 0.67 18.64 14.46
N GLY A 53 1.93 18.96 14.19
CA GLY A 53 2.89 19.28 15.21
C GLY A 53 3.95 18.24 15.47
N CYS A 54 4.01 17.18 14.67
CA CYS A 54 5.05 16.18 14.82
C CYS A 54 6.40 16.77 14.43
N ASP A 55 7.38 16.56 15.29
CA ASP A 55 8.73 17.04 15.06
C ASP A 55 9.62 15.88 14.65
N PHE A 56 10.06 15.88 13.40
CA PHE A 56 10.93 14.86 12.86
C PHE A 56 12.36 15.34 12.66
N SER A 57 12.80 16.31 13.46
CA SER A 57 14.15 16.85 13.30
C SER A 57 15.23 15.79 13.54
N ASP A 58 14.96 14.80 14.40
CA ASP A 58 15.84 13.64 14.54
C ASP A 58 15.23 12.49 13.74
N MET A 59 15.32 12.60 12.43
CA MET A 59 14.61 11.70 11.54
C MET A 59 15.04 10.24 11.66
N GLU A 60 16.32 9.99 11.88
CA GLU A 60 16.81 8.62 12.00
C GLU A 60 16.11 7.83 13.10
N LYS A 61 15.74 8.51 14.16
CA LYS A 61 15.02 7.88 15.26
C LYS A 61 13.71 7.27 14.81
N TYR A 62 13.08 7.89 13.83
CA TYR A 62 11.74 7.49 13.38
C TYR A 62 11.73 6.60 12.16
N PHE A 63 12.90 6.32 11.55
CA PHE A 63 12.94 5.54 10.34
C PHE A 63 12.26 4.17 10.44
N PRO A 64 12.50 3.37 11.49
CA PRO A 64 11.84 2.07 11.55
C PRO A 64 10.32 2.16 11.56
N ALA A 65 9.79 3.12 12.34
CA ALA A 65 8.33 3.31 12.39
C ALA A 65 7.80 3.85 11.07
N MET A 66 8.52 4.77 10.44
CA MET A 66 8.14 5.31 9.14
C MET A 66 8.10 4.23 8.07
N LEU A 67 9.11 3.37 8.06
CA LEU A 67 9.14 2.27 7.11
C LEU A 67 7.98 1.31 7.35
N LEU A 68 7.65 1.06 8.60
CA LEU A 68 6.54 0.18 8.93
C LEU A 68 5.22 0.77 8.41
N VAL A 69 5.02 2.08 8.55
CA VAL A 69 3.82 2.72 8.02
C VAL A 69 3.78 2.60 6.49
N LEU A 70 4.88 2.89 5.83
CA LEU A 70 4.97 2.80 4.38
C LEU A 70 4.66 1.38 3.91
N GLU A 71 5.27 0.39 4.53
CA GLU A 71 5.05 -1.00 4.17
C GLU A 71 3.63 -1.46 4.48
N SER A 72 3.02 -0.89 5.53
CA SER A 72 1.63 -1.20 5.84
C SER A 72 0.69 -0.69 4.77
N ILE A 73 0.93 0.51 4.25
CA ILE A 73 0.14 1.06 3.15
C ILE A 73 0.31 0.18 1.91
N ARG A 74 1.55 -0.17 1.62
CA ARG A 74 1.86 -1.02 0.48
C ARG A 74 1.19 -2.39 0.61
N SER A 75 1.26 -2.96 1.80
CA SER A 75 0.63 -4.24 2.08
C SER A 75 -0.88 -4.21 1.86
N LEU A 76 -1.51 -3.14 2.33
CA LEU A 76 -2.95 -2.96 2.16
C LEU A 76 -3.32 -2.86 0.69
N HIS A 77 -2.56 -2.09 -0.08
CA HIS A 77 -2.83 -1.95 -1.50
C HIS A 77 -2.59 -3.26 -2.25
N LEU A 78 -1.53 -4.00 -1.89
CA LEU A 78 -1.29 -5.31 -2.47
C LEU A 78 -2.43 -6.27 -2.17
N GLN A 79 -2.95 -6.23 -0.96
CA GLN A 79 -4.08 -7.07 -0.59
C GLN A 79 -5.30 -6.78 -1.45
N SER A 80 -5.52 -5.51 -1.76
CA SER A 80 -6.62 -5.12 -2.64
C SER A 80 -6.43 -5.63 -4.06
N GLN A 81 -5.19 -5.91 -4.44
CA GLN A 81 -4.86 -6.48 -5.76
C GLN A 81 -4.79 -8.01 -5.74
N GLY A 82 -5.09 -8.61 -4.61
CA GLY A 82 -5.04 -10.07 -4.48
C GLY A 82 -3.64 -10.63 -4.30
N ILE A 83 -2.69 -9.80 -3.88
CA ILE A 83 -1.31 -10.22 -3.69
C ILE A 83 -1.00 -10.31 -2.21
N HIS A 84 -0.39 -11.41 -1.80
CA HIS A 84 -0.03 -11.64 -0.41
C HIS A 84 1.18 -10.81 0.00
N HIS A 85 1.18 -10.33 1.24
CA HIS A 85 2.30 -9.63 1.84
C HIS A 85 2.41 -10.09 3.30
N ASN A 86 3.63 -10.19 3.79
CA ASN A 86 3.88 -10.72 5.14
C ASN A 86 3.18 -9.95 6.24
N LEU A 87 3.01 -8.65 6.08
CA LEU A 87 2.34 -7.85 7.09
C LEU A 87 0.86 -8.21 7.26
N GLN A 88 0.25 -8.81 6.26
CA GLN A 88 -1.12 -9.27 6.38
C GLN A 88 -1.24 -10.37 7.42
N ASP A 89 -0.28 -11.29 7.42
CA ASP A 89 -0.25 -12.37 8.41
C ASP A 89 0.09 -11.84 9.79
N PHE A 90 1.07 -10.95 9.86
CA PHE A 90 1.46 -10.31 11.11
C PHE A 90 0.27 -9.59 11.73
N ALA A 91 -0.49 -8.87 10.93
CA ALA A 91 -1.65 -8.13 11.42
C ALA A 91 -2.70 -9.05 12.02
N LYS A 92 -2.95 -10.19 11.37
CA LYS A 92 -3.91 -11.15 11.88
C LYS A 92 -3.52 -11.69 13.25
N GLU A 93 -2.23 -11.87 13.48
CA GLU A 93 -1.75 -12.37 14.75
C GLU A 93 -1.67 -11.29 15.82
N ALA A 94 -1.36 -10.06 15.41
CA ALA A 94 -1.11 -8.97 16.35
C ALA A 94 -2.39 -8.29 16.84
N ILE A 95 -3.47 -8.39 16.06
CA ILE A 95 -4.71 -7.67 16.37
C ILE A 95 -5.71 -8.64 17.03
N SER A 96 -6.22 -8.25 18.19
CA SER A 96 -7.21 -9.06 18.89
C SER A 96 -8.57 -8.94 18.23
N ILE A 97 -9.44 -9.93 18.51
CA ILE A 97 -10.81 -9.92 18.00
C ILE A 97 -11.57 -8.69 18.50
N GLU A 98 -11.34 -8.32 19.76
CA GLU A 98 -12.00 -7.15 20.35
C GLU A 98 -11.60 -5.87 19.64
N GLU A 99 -10.31 -5.68 19.37
CA GLU A 99 -9.81 -4.52 18.64
C GLU A 99 -10.40 -4.48 17.23
N LEU A 100 -10.52 -5.63 16.60
CA LEU A 100 -11.07 -5.71 15.26
C LEU A 100 -12.55 -5.33 15.25
N GLU A 101 -13.31 -5.79 16.22
CA GLU A 101 -14.74 -5.46 16.32
C GLU A 101 -14.94 -3.96 16.54
N GLU A 102 -14.14 -3.37 17.42
CA GLU A 102 -14.20 -1.92 17.65
C GLU A 102 -13.88 -1.15 16.36
N PHE A 103 -12.89 -1.61 15.64
CA PHE A 103 -12.50 -0.96 14.39
C PHE A 103 -13.61 -1.07 13.35
N GLU A 104 -14.23 -2.22 13.23
CA GLU A 104 -15.33 -2.42 12.29
C GLU A 104 -16.47 -1.46 12.57
N GLU A 105 -16.81 -1.23 13.83
CA GLU A 105 -17.84 -0.26 14.20
C GLU A 105 -17.47 1.14 13.76
N LYS A 106 -16.21 1.53 13.97
CA LYS A 106 -15.73 2.86 13.57
C LYS A 106 -15.73 3.02 12.05
N MET A 107 -15.41 1.97 11.33
CA MET A 107 -15.37 2.04 9.86
C MET A 107 -16.77 2.18 9.27
N VAL A 108 -17.77 1.58 9.90
CA VAL A 108 -19.16 1.76 9.45
C VAL A 108 -19.55 3.24 9.55
N ASP A 109 -19.18 3.91 10.65
CA ASP A 109 -19.45 5.32 10.81
C ASP A 109 -18.74 6.16 9.77
N ILE A 110 -17.50 5.81 9.47
CA ILE A 110 -16.70 6.53 8.47
C ILE A 110 -17.29 6.34 7.07
N GLU A 111 -17.73 5.13 6.74
CA GLU A 111 -18.33 4.87 5.45
C GLU A 111 -19.60 5.68 5.24
N ASP A 112 -20.38 5.89 6.28
CA ASP A 112 -21.56 6.73 6.18
C ASP A 112 -21.23 8.18 5.89
N ASP A 113 -20.08 8.64 6.34
CA ASP A 113 -19.62 10.01 6.12
C ASP A 113 -18.94 10.22 4.76
N ILE A 114 -18.48 9.16 4.14
CA ILE A 114 -17.74 9.26 2.88
C ILE A 114 -18.61 9.58 1.69
N ASP A 115 -19.85 9.28 1.75
CA ASP A 115 -20.78 9.63 0.66
C ASP A 115 -20.91 11.15 0.44
#